data_6e2e34f042d7d4671f22a0e88b50e5e7
#
_entry.id   6e2e34f042d7d4671f22a0e88b50e5e7
#
_cell.length_a   1.000
_cell.length_b   1.000
_cell.length_c   1.000
_cell.angle_alpha   90.00
_cell.angle_beta   90.00
_cell.angle_gamma   90.00
#
_symmetry.space_group_name_H-M   'P 1'
#
loop_
_entity.id
_entity.type
_entity.pdbx_description
1 polymer ?
#
loop_
_entity_poly.entity_id
_entity_poly.type
_entity_poly.pdbx_seq_one_letter_code
_entity_poly.pdbx_strand_id
1 'polypeptide(L)'
;MDNLKQRVEDIGVVYEQFGKTPIASRVFSFLLLAEPSYKTFDEIREFLNASKSAVSNAINGHLQDGTINYKTFSGDRKRYFYLDLENWKKRVEEYAKKLYDFNNVMEDVLKHRSNNDIEFNNKLKDVIDI
;
A
#
# COMPACT_ATOMS: atom_id res chain seq x y z
N MET A 1 0.75 25.45 5.22
CA MET A 1 2.09 24.95 5.51
C MET A 1 2.05 23.78 6.46
N ASP A 2 1.55 24.00 7.63
CA ASP A 2 1.32 22.92 8.56
C ASP A 2 0.30 21.93 8.03
N ASN A 3 -0.51 22.37 7.08
CA ASN A 3 -1.51 21.54 6.45
C ASN A 3 -0.91 20.36 5.70
N LEU A 4 0.19 20.53 4.98
CA LEU A 4 0.83 19.43 4.27
C LEU A 4 1.38 18.37 5.24
N LYS A 5 2.06 18.82 6.30
CA LYS A 5 2.56 17.87 7.31
C LYS A 5 1.44 17.11 8.00
N GLN A 6 0.35 17.79 8.33
CA GLN A 6 -0.79 17.13 8.94
C GLN A 6 -1.46 16.15 7.99
N ARG A 7 -1.58 16.50 6.71
CA ARG A 7 -2.14 15.59 5.70
C ARG A 7 -1.28 14.35 5.51
N VAL A 8 0.04 14.53 5.49
CA VAL A 8 0.97 13.38 5.41
C VAL A 8 0.78 12.47 6.61
N GLU A 9 0.62 13.04 7.80
CA GLU A 9 0.39 12.29 9.04
C GLU A 9 -0.93 11.52 8.97
N ASP A 10 -2.02 12.18 8.60
CA ASP A 10 -3.34 11.59 8.56
C ASP A 10 -3.41 10.43 7.55
N ILE A 11 -2.86 10.61 6.37
CA ILE A 11 -2.80 9.54 5.36
C ILE A 11 -1.88 8.42 5.82
N GLY A 12 -0.75 8.78 6.42
CA GLY A 12 0.21 7.81 6.94
C GLY A 12 -0.39 6.86 7.95
N VAL A 13 -1.19 7.38 8.88
CA VAL A 13 -1.88 6.55 9.88
C VAL A 13 -2.81 5.54 9.21
N VAL A 14 -3.57 5.97 8.20
CA VAL A 14 -4.44 5.06 7.44
C VAL A 14 -3.62 4.00 6.73
N TYR A 15 -2.51 4.41 6.09
CA TYR A 15 -1.68 3.48 5.33
C TYR A 15 -0.96 2.46 6.21
N GLU A 16 -0.71 2.77 7.49
CA GLU A 16 -0.12 1.80 8.43
C GLU A 16 -0.97 0.53 8.56
N GLN A 17 -2.26 0.61 8.28
CA GLN A 17 -3.16 -0.54 8.33
C GLN A 17 -2.79 -1.63 7.32
N PHE A 18 -1.98 -1.30 6.31
CA PHE A 18 -1.46 -2.27 5.35
C PHE A 18 -0.19 -2.98 5.84
N GLY A 19 0.14 -2.85 7.13
CA GLY A 19 1.29 -3.53 7.72
C GLY A 19 2.61 -2.84 7.50
N LYS A 20 2.60 -1.56 7.15
CA LYS A 20 3.82 -0.77 6.95
C LYS A 20 4.26 -0.09 8.24
N THR A 21 5.57 0.15 8.38
CA THR A 21 6.10 0.91 9.52
C THR A 21 5.64 2.36 9.46
N PRO A 22 5.67 3.10 10.57
CA PRO A 22 5.31 4.52 10.56
C PRO A 22 6.09 5.34 9.54
N ILE A 23 7.41 5.14 9.44
CA ILE A 23 8.23 5.89 8.48
C ILE A 23 7.88 5.50 7.04
N ALA A 24 7.76 4.21 6.73
CA ALA A 24 7.38 3.77 5.38
C ALA A 24 6.03 4.35 4.97
N SER A 25 5.08 4.42 5.90
CA SER A 25 3.76 5.00 5.64
C SER A 25 3.84 6.48 5.34
N ARG A 26 4.71 7.23 6.03
CA ARG A 26 4.88 8.66 5.79
C ARG A 26 5.62 8.94 4.48
N VAL A 27 6.57 8.08 4.11
CA VAL A 27 7.20 8.17 2.78
C VAL A 27 6.14 8.03 1.69
N PHE A 28 5.28 7.04 1.80
CA PHE A 28 4.17 6.84 0.86
C PHE A 28 3.28 8.08 0.80
N SER A 29 2.80 8.57 1.93
CA SER A 29 1.87 9.70 1.96
C SER A 29 2.51 10.99 1.48
N PHE A 30 3.78 11.22 1.78
CA PHE A 30 4.49 12.38 1.28
C PHE A 30 4.58 12.36 -0.24
N LEU A 31 4.95 11.22 -0.83
CA LEU A 31 5.03 11.10 -2.28
C LEU A 31 3.67 11.15 -2.95
N LEU A 32 2.61 10.71 -2.27
CA LEU A 32 1.25 10.85 -2.79
C LEU A 32 0.82 12.30 -2.91
N LEU A 33 1.24 13.15 -1.98
CA LEU A 33 0.87 14.57 -1.95
C LEU A 33 1.88 15.47 -2.64
N ALA A 34 3.06 14.96 -2.98
CA ALA A 34 4.17 15.79 -3.49
C ALA A 34 3.84 16.43 -4.83
N GLU A 35 4.27 17.67 -4.97
CA GLU A 35 4.22 18.43 -6.23
C GLU A 35 5.57 19.12 -6.45
N PRO A 36 6.32 18.75 -7.49
CA PRO A 36 6.05 17.65 -8.43
C PRO A 36 6.00 16.29 -7.76
N SER A 37 5.45 15.30 -8.45
CA SER A 37 5.14 13.97 -7.91
C SER A 37 6.36 13.08 -7.69
N TYR A 38 7.53 13.67 -7.61
CA TYR A 38 8.79 12.95 -7.37
C TYR A 38 9.68 13.80 -6.46
N LYS A 39 10.45 13.13 -5.61
CA LYS A 39 11.32 13.79 -4.63
C LYS A 39 12.63 13.02 -4.48
N THR A 40 13.69 13.74 -4.17
CA THR A 40 14.98 13.13 -3.86
C THR A 40 14.96 12.52 -2.45
N PHE A 41 15.95 11.67 -2.17
CA PHE A 41 16.15 11.12 -0.85
C PHE A 41 16.26 12.22 0.21
N ASP A 42 17.05 13.24 -0.06
CA ASP A 42 17.26 14.34 0.89
C ASP A 42 15.98 15.13 1.15
N GLU A 43 15.19 15.38 0.12
CA GLU A 43 13.91 16.07 0.27
C GLU A 43 12.94 15.27 1.14
N ILE A 44 12.87 13.95 0.94
CA ILE A 44 12.04 13.06 1.75
C ILE A 44 12.50 13.08 3.20
N ARG A 45 13.80 12.91 3.40
CA ARG A 45 14.40 12.88 4.73
C ARG A 45 14.17 14.19 5.50
N GLU A 46 14.41 15.32 4.85
CA GLU A 46 14.20 16.62 5.46
C GLU A 46 12.75 16.85 5.85
N PHE A 47 11.83 16.52 4.96
CA PHE A 47 10.41 16.70 5.24
C PHE A 47 9.98 15.87 6.46
N LEU A 48 10.40 14.61 6.51
CA LEU A 48 10.02 13.70 7.58
C LEU A 48 10.83 13.91 8.86
N ASN A 49 11.92 14.65 8.78
CA ASN A 49 12.84 14.86 9.90
C ASN A 49 13.24 13.52 10.54
N ALA A 50 13.61 12.57 9.70
CA ALA A 50 13.94 11.20 10.10
C ALA A 50 15.41 10.88 9.83
N SER A 51 15.92 9.82 10.45
CA SER A 51 17.30 9.40 10.26
C SER A 51 17.51 8.85 8.84
N LYS A 52 18.75 8.94 8.36
CA LYS A 52 19.14 8.42 7.05
C LYS A 52 18.81 6.94 6.93
N SER A 53 19.12 6.15 7.94
CA SER A 53 18.89 4.71 7.91
C SER A 53 17.40 4.37 7.91
N ALA A 54 16.58 5.09 8.67
CA ALA A 54 15.14 4.85 8.70
C ALA A 54 14.49 5.14 7.34
N VAL A 55 14.86 6.25 6.70
CA VAL A 55 14.35 6.61 5.39
C VAL A 55 14.85 5.64 4.32
N SER A 56 16.12 5.27 4.38
CA SER A 56 16.70 4.30 3.44
C SER A 56 15.98 2.95 3.52
N ASN A 57 15.73 2.45 4.72
CA ASN A 57 15.01 1.19 4.90
C ASN A 57 13.57 1.27 4.36
N ALA A 58 12.89 2.38 4.61
CA ALA A 58 11.54 2.60 4.12
C ALA A 58 11.50 2.62 2.58
N ILE A 59 12.39 3.39 1.97
CA ILE A 59 12.46 3.49 0.50
C ILE A 59 12.81 2.15 -0.11
N ASN A 60 13.79 1.42 0.45
CA ASN A 60 14.18 0.11 -0.07
C ASN A 60 13.03 -0.89 0.00
N GLY A 61 12.28 -0.88 1.08
CA GLY A 61 11.09 -1.74 1.19
C GLY A 61 10.06 -1.44 0.09
N HIS A 62 9.80 -0.17 -0.15
CA HIS A 62 8.87 0.24 -1.21
C HIS A 62 9.40 -0.06 -2.61
N LEU A 63 10.70 0.03 -2.82
CA LEU A 63 11.31 -0.36 -4.09
C LEU A 63 11.16 -1.86 -4.34
N GLN A 64 11.33 -2.67 -3.31
CA GLN A 64 11.21 -4.12 -3.41
C GLN A 64 9.80 -4.57 -3.80
N ASP A 65 8.78 -3.96 -3.21
CA ASP A 65 7.40 -4.35 -3.51
C ASP A 65 6.77 -3.58 -4.68
N GLY A 66 7.55 -2.69 -5.31
CA GLY A 66 7.09 -1.95 -6.48
C GLY A 66 6.14 -0.80 -6.18
N THR A 67 5.94 -0.44 -4.91
CA THR A 67 5.13 0.72 -4.53
C THR A 67 5.76 2.02 -5.00
N ILE A 68 7.09 2.09 -4.93
CA ILE A 68 7.90 3.25 -5.31
C ILE A 68 8.88 2.81 -6.38
N ASN A 69 9.14 3.67 -7.32
CA ASN A 69 10.25 3.57 -8.27
C ASN A 69 11.02 4.87 -8.28
N TYR A 70 12.09 4.91 -9.03
CA TYR A 70 12.85 6.15 -9.20
C TYR A 70 13.17 6.40 -10.65
N LYS A 71 13.45 7.66 -10.95
CA LYS A 71 13.93 8.08 -12.26
C LYS A 71 15.11 9.02 -12.08
N THR A 72 15.88 9.19 -13.14
CA THR A 72 17.00 10.10 -13.19
C THR A 72 16.83 11.06 -14.35
N PHE A 73 17.47 12.21 -14.26
CA PHE A 73 17.46 13.21 -15.33
C PHE A 73 18.88 13.37 -15.88
N SER A 74 18.99 13.60 -17.19
CA SER A 74 20.27 13.81 -17.85
C SER A 74 21.02 14.98 -17.17
N GLY A 75 22.28 14.75 -16.83
CA GLY A 75 23.12 15.77 -16.18
C GLY A 75 22.91 15.89 -14.68
N ASP A 76 22.03 15.09 -14.10
CA ASP A 76 21.77 15.06 -12.67
C ASP A 76 22.07 13.68 -12.11
N ARG A 77 22.81 13.61 -11.01
CA ARG A 77 23.19 12.33 -10.39
C ARG A 77 22.16 11.82 -9.38
N LYS A 78 21.19 12.66 -9.04
CA LYS A 78 20.20 12.32 -8.03
C LYS A 78 19.15 11.37 -8.58
N ARG A 79 18.63 10.52 -7.68
CA ARG A 79 17.46 9.70 -7.95
C ARG A 79 16.23 10.43 -7.43
N TYR A 80 15.18 10.40 -8.24
CA TYR A 80 13.91 11.04 -7.91
C TYR A 80 12.86 9.94 -7.73
N PHE A 81 12.43 9.76 -6.50
CA PHE A 81 11.50 8.70 -6.13
C PHE A 81 10.06 9.17 -6.35
N TYR A 82 9.23 8.26 -6.83
CA TYR A 82 7.81 8.53 -7.11
C TYR A 82 6.99 7.28 -6.85
N LEU A 83 5.69 7.46 -6.62
CA LEU A 83 4.76 6.34 -6.47
C LEU A 83 4.47 5.72 -7.82
N ASP A 84 4.60 4.40 -7.92
CA ASP A 84 4.23 3.65 -9.12
C ASP A 84 2.76 3.27 -9.02
N LEU A 85 1.89 4.17 -9.44
CA LEU A 85 0.45 3.99 -9.32
C LEU A 85 -0.08 2.89 -10.25
N GLU A 86 0.57 2.66 -11.38
CA GLU A 86 0.19 1.56 -12.27
C GLU A 86 0.44 0.21 -11.60
N ASN A 87 1.58 0.05 -10.95
CA ASN A 87 1.88 -1.16 -10.20
C ASN A 87 0.96 -1.32 -9.01
N TRP A 88 0.65 -0.23 -8.32
CA TRP A 88 -0.32 -0.24 -7.23
C TRP A 88 -1.68 -0.75 -7.70
N LYS A 89 -2.18 -0.21 -8.80
CA LYS A 89 -3.43 -0.62 -9.40
C LYS A 89 -3.44 -2.11 -9.72
N LYS A 90 -2.36 -2.60 -10.36
CA LYS A 90 -2.23 -4.01 -10.71
C LYS A 90 -2.29 -4.91 -9.47
N ARG A 91 -1.62 -4.53 -8.40
CA ARG A 91 -1.62 -5.30 -7.15
C ARG A 91 -3.00 -5.33 -6.50
N VAL A 92 -3.71 -4.21 -6.52
CA VAL A 92 -5.08 -4.16 -6.00
C VAL A 92 -6.01 -5.06 -6.82
N GLU A 93 -5.89 -4.99 -8.14
CA GLU A 93 -6.69 -5.84 -9.04
C GLU A 93 -6.40 -7.33 -8.82
N GLU A 94 -5.14 -7.71 -8.67
CA GLU A 94 -4.74 -9.08 -8.39
C GLU A 94 -5.29 -9.59 -7.06
N TYR A 95 -5.24 -8.74 -6.03
CA TYR A 95 -5.79 -9.08 -4.72
C TYR A 95 -7.31 -9.27 -4.78
N ALA A 96 -8.00 -8.37 -5.45
CA ALA A 96 -9.46 -8.46 -5.64
C ALA A 96 -9.82 -9.75 -6.39
N LYS A 97 -9.04 -10.13 -7.42
CA LYS A 97 -9.25 -11.35 -8.14
C LYS A 97 -9.08 -12.59 -7.25
N LYS A 98 -8.06 -12.60 -6.40
CA LYS A 98 -7.85 -13.70 -5.47
C LYS A 98 -9.02 -13.86 -4.49
N LEU A 99 -9.56 -12.75 -4.00
CA LEU A 99 -10.74 -12.78 -3.13
C LEU A 99 -11.94 -13.33 -3.87
N TYR A 100 -12.15 -12.89 -5.09
CA TYR A 100 -13.25 -13.35 -5.93
C TYR A 100 -13.15 -14.86 -6.20
N ASP A 101 -11.96 -15.33 -6.60
CA ASP A 101 -11.73 -16.74 -6.89
C ASP A 101 -11.96 -17.61 -5.64
N PHE A 102 -11.50 -17.15 -4.49
CA PHE A 102 -11.69 -17.89 -3.23
C PHE A 102 -13.16 -17.88 -2.81
N ASN A 103 -13.86 -16.79 -3.04
CA ASN A 103 -15.29 -16.72 -2.76
C ASN A 103 -16.07 -17.75 -3.58
N ASN A 104 -15.68 -17.95 -4.83
CA ASN A 104 -16.30 -18.97 -5.70
C ASN A 104 -16.05 -20.39 -5.15
N VAL A 105 -14.86 -20.63 -4.60
CA VAL A 105 -14.56 -21.91 -3.93
C VAL A 105 -15.48 -22.12 -2.74
N MET A 106 -15.68 -21.10 -1.92
CA MET A 106 -16.56 -21.18 -0.76
C MET A 106 -18.01 -21.43 -1.15
N GLU A 107 -18.47 -20.80 -2.23
CA GLU A 107 -19.81 -21.05 -2.77
C GLU A 107 -19.99 -22.52 -3.18
N ASP A 108 -18.98 -23.06 -3.87
CA ASP A 108 -19.00 -24.47 -4.29
C ASP A 108 -19.03 -25.40 -3.08
N VAL A 109 -18.24 -25.11 -2.06
CA VAL A 109 -18.23 -25.87 -0.81
C VAL A 109 -19.61 -25.86 -0.16
N LEU A 110 -20.24 -24.68 -0.09
CA LEU A 110 -21.58 -24.57 0.52
C LEU A 110 -22.60 -25.42 -0.23
N LYS A 111 -22.55 -25.44 -1.57
CA LYS A 111 -23.46 -26.25 -2.39
C LYS A 111 -23.32 -27.74 -2.14
N HIS A 112 -22.12 -28.21 -1.78
CA HIS A 112 -21.84 -29.64 -1.58
C HIS A 112 -21.91 -30.07 -0.12
N ARG A 113 -22.05 -29.14 0.83
CA ARG A 113 -22.22 -29.50 2.23
C ARG A 113 -23.63 -29.99 2.50
N SER A 114 -23.76 -30.98 3.41
CA SER A 114 -25.06 -31.44 3.89
C SER A 114 -25.67 -30.37 4.82
N ASN A 115 -26.96 -30.54 5.14
CA ASN A 115 -27.64 -29.69 6.10
C ASN A 115 -27.46 -30.09 7.55
N ASN A 116 -26.51 -30.98 7.84
CA ASN A 116 -26.30 -31.51 9.19
C ASN A 116 -25.72 -30.46 10.16
N ASP A 117 -25.02 -29.45 9.64
CA ASP A 117 -24.46 -28.37 10.44
C ASP A 117 -24.96 -27.03 9.91
N ILE A 118 -26.20 -26.72 10.24
CA ILE A 118 -26.86 -25.51 9.77
C ILE A 118 -26.18 -24.24 10.28
N GLU A 119 -25.69 -24.28 11.53
CA GLU A 119 -25.02 -23.11 12.12
C GLU A 119 -23.75 -22.74 11.33
N PHE A 120 -22.91 -23.72 11.01
CA PHE A 120 -21.73 -23.47 10.21
C PHE A 120 -22.10 -23.00 8.81
N ASN A 121 -23.06 -23.66 8.18
CA ASN A 121 -23.47 -23.30 6.82
C ASN A 121 -23.99 -21.87 6.73
N ASN A 122 -24.72 -21.42 7.75
CA ASN A 122 -25.20 -20.04 7.81
C ASN A 122 -24.04 -19.05 7.97
N LYS A 123 -23.05 -19.36 8.77
CA LYS A 123 -21.86 -18.52 8.93
C LYS A 123 -21.07 -18.44 7.63
N LEU A 124 -20.92 -19.56 6.93
CA LEU A 124 -20.25 -19.61 5.63
C LEU A 124 -20.98 -18.75 4.61
N LYS A 125 -22.30 -18.83 4.58
CA LYS A 125 -23.12 -18.02 3.69
C LYS A 125 -22.93 -16.52 3.97
N ASP A 126 -22.86 -16.13 5.23
CA ASP A 126 -22.66 -14.73 5.60
C ASP A 126 -21.30 -14.22 5.10
N VAL A 127 -20.26 -15.05 5.12
CA VAL A 127 -18.95 -14.69 4.58
C VAL A 127 -19.01 -14.53 3.07
N ILE A 128 -19.70 -15.45 2.38
CA ILE A 128 -19.84 -15.41 0.92
C ILE A 128 -20.59 -14.14 0.46
N ASP A 129 -21.56 -13.70 1.24
CA ASP A 129 -22.45 -12.57 0.88
C ASP A 129 -21.84 -11.18 1.18
N ILE A 130 -20.59 -11.11 1.64
CA ILE A 130 -19.91 -9.81 1.84
C ILE A 130 -19.69 -9.08 0.46
#